data_8fcdf556c4987db669e9ffc6434531f2
#
_entry.id   8fcdf556c4987db669e9ffc6434531f2
#
_cell.length_a   1.000
_cell.length_b   1.000
_cell.length_c   1.000
_cell.angle_alpha   90.00
_cell.angle_beta   90.00
_cell.angle_gamma   90.00
#
_symmetry.space_group_name_H-M   'P 1'
#
loop_
_entity.id
_entity.type
_entity.pdbx_description
1 polymer ?
#
loop_
_entity_poly.entity_id
_entity_poly.type
_entity_poly.pdbx_seq_one_letter_code
_entity_poly.pdbx_strand_id
1 'polypeptide(L)'
;MCIRDRYIGSPNGLAREDVPEGTQLVIVLGGDGTLLAAARAIAGREIPLFPVNLGGLGFLTAITLEQLYPELECAICGEHRVVPRRMLHGEVVRNGKTVGSYEALNDIVVGKTQIARMIDLETYVDSQFVSTFKADGLIISTPTGSTAYSLSAGGPILFPAVAAICITPVCPHTLTNRPVVVPDTSVIEIISKAPGKEAYLTVDGQVGEPLIEDDRVVCRSSCLLYTS
;
A
#
# COMPACT_ATOMS: atom_id res chain seq x y z
N MET A 1 -15.62 7.66 15.45
CA MET A 1 -15.57 8.94 14.72
C MET A 1 -15.54 8.63 13.23
N CYS A 2 -16.43 9.21 12.45
CA CYS A 2 -16.51 8.95 11.02
C CYS A 2 -15.57 9.93 10.30
N ILE A 3 -14.55 9.43 9.60
CA ILE A 3 -13.74 10.25 8.69
C ILE A 3 -14.61 10.48 7.45
N ARG A 4 -15.19 11.67 7.31
CA ARG A 4 -15.92 12.05 6.10
C ARG A 4 -14.97 12.47 5.01
N ASP A 5 -15.23 12.01 3.79
CA ASP A 5 -14.52 12.47 2.62
C ASP A 5 -14.75 13.98 2.42
N ARG A 6 -13.72 14.71 1.97
CA ARG A 6 -13.75 16.17 1.72
C ARG A 6 -14.85 16.61 0.76
N TYR A 7 -15.40 15.70 -0.03
CA TYR A 7 -16.39 16.01 -1.06
C TYR A 7 -17.82 16.14 -0.55
N ILE A 8 -18.10 15.74 0.69
CA ILE A 8 -19.41 15.97 1.28
C ILE A 8 -19.26 17.11 2.27
N GLY A 9 -19.38 18.35 1.78
CA GLY A 9 -19.20 19.59 2.51
C GLY A 9 -19.93 19.66 3.85
N SER A 10 -19.34 19.09 4.88
CA SER A 10 -19.66 19.40 6.25
C SER A 10 -18.71 20.50 6.71
N PRO A 11 -19.18 21.68 7.08
CA PRO A 11 -18.33 22.78 7.55
C PRO A 11 -17.56 22.44 8.83
N ASN A 12 -17.83 21.32 9.46
CA ASN A 12 -17.21 20.85 10.72
C ASN A 12 -16.44 19.54 10.57
N GLY A 13 -16.09 19.12 9.35
CA GLY A 13 -15.28 17.91 9.12
C GLY A 13 -13.80 18.17 9.36
N LEU A 14 -13.15 17.29 10.12
CA LEU A 14 -11.69 17.26 10.24
C LEU A 14 -11.06 16.80 8.92
N ALA A 15 -9.84 17.23 8.61
CA ALA A 15 -9.06 16.66 7.54
C ALA A 15 -8.77 15.17 7.87
N ARG A 16 -8.51 14.33 6.85
CA ARG A 16 -8.25 12.90 7.06
C ARG A 16 -7.02 12.67 7.95
N GLU A 17 -6.05 13.56 7.85
CA GLU A 17 -4.80 13.55 8.60
C GLU A 17 -4.99 13.93 10.07
N ASP A 18 -6.12 14.57 10.42
CA ASP A 18 -6.41 15.10 11.75
C ASP A 18 -7.24 14.12 12.60
N VAL A 19 -6.82 12.85 12.66
CA VAL A 19 -7.46 11.89 13.55
C VAL A 19 -7.12 12.23 15.01
N PRO A 20 -8.10 12.58 15.88
CA PRO A 20 -7.84 13.03 17.23
C PRO A 20 -7.07 12.02 18.09
N GLU A 21 -6.32 12.56 19.05
CA GLU A 21 -5.76 11.72 20.12
C GLU A 21 -6.89 11.05 20.91
N GLY A 22 -6.66 9.82 21.39
CA GLY A 22 -7.66 9.04 22.12
C GLY A 22 -8.74 8.38 21.26
N THR A 23 -8.65 8.47 19.92
CA THR A 23 -9.53 7.69 19.03
C THR A 23 -9.31 6.21 19.25
N GLN A 24 -10.38 5.48 19.56
CA GLN A 24 -10.35 4.04 19.84
C GLN A 24 -10.80 3.18 18.66
N LEU A 25 -11.56 3.75 17.73
CA LEU A 25 -12.08 3.09 16.54
C LEU A 25 -12.31 4.12 15.43
N VAL A 26 -12.00 3.77 14.21
CA VAL A 26 -12.32 4.57 13.02
C VAL A 26 -13.29 3.79 12.14
N ILE A 27 -14.50 4.33 11.94
CA ILE A 27 -15.47 3.76 11.01
C ILE A 27 -15.23 4.35 9.64
N VAL A 28 -14.95 3.50 8.68
CA VAL A 28 -14.67 3.86 7.29
C VAL A 28 -15.88 3.53 6.43
N LEU A 29 -16.55 4.56 5.92
CA LEU A 29 -17.71 4.40 5.03
C LEU A 29 -17.26 4.59 3.58
N GLY A 30 -17.22 3.51 2.79
CA GLY A 30 -16.79 3.55 1.39
C GLY A 30 -16.32 2.19 0.90
N GLY A 31 -15.63 2.18 -0.24
CA GLY A 31 -14.98 0.99 -0.79
C GLY A 31 -13.52 0.86 -0.36
N ASP A 32 -12.80 -0.12 -0.95
CA ASP A 32 -11.40 -0.41 -0.64
C ASP A 32 -10.50 0.83 -0.76
N GLY A 33 -10.69 1.69 -1.76
CA GLY A 33 -9.90 2.91 -1.91
C GLY A 33 -10.04 3.88 -0.73
N THR A 34 -11.22 3.99 -0.13
CA THR A 34 -11.45 4.82 1.07
C THR A 34 -10.74 4.21 2.28
N LEU A 35 -10.77 2.88 2.38
CA LEU A 35 -10.07 2.15 3.44
C LEU A 35 -8.55 2.32 3.35
N LEU A 36 -7.96 2.22 2.14
CA LEU A 36 -6.53 2.46 1.92
C LEU A 36 -6.11 3.87 2.39
N ALA A 37 -6.92 4.88 2.06
CA ALA A 37 -6.66 6.24 2.51
C ALA A 37 -6.79 6.40 4.03
N ALA A 38 -7.76 5.73 4.67
CA ALA A 38 -7.93 5.75 6.12
C ALA A 38 -6.76 5.04 6.81
N ALA A 39 -6.30 3.90 6.29
CA ALA A 39 -5.15 3.18 6.82
C ALA A 39 -3.88 4.06 6.82
N ARG A 40 -3.62 4.79 5.72
CA ARG A 40 -2.51 5.74 5.67
C ARG A 40 -2.64 6.90 6.68
N ALA A 41 -3.86 7.39 6.88
CA ALA A 41 -4.11 8.51 7.80
C ALA A 41 -3.87 8.13 9.28
N ILE A 42 -4.01 6.85 9.63
CA ILE A 42 -3.75 6.35 10.99
C ILE A 42 -2.42 5.62 11.10
N ALA A 43 -1.61 5.66 10.05
CA ALA A 43 -0.30 5.01 10.05
C ALA A 43 0.52 5.43 11.30
N GLY A 44 1.13 4.48 12.01
CA GLY A 44 1.81 4.72 13.29
C GLY A 44 0.93 4.66 14.53
N ARG A 45 -0.37 4.43 14.38
CA ARG A 45 -1.32 4.36 15.49
C ARG A 45 -2.04 3.01 15.50
N GLU A 46 -2.09 2.38 16.65
CA GLU A 46 -2.80 1.11 16.84
C GLU A 46 -4.32 1.34 17.00
N ILE A 47 -4.95 1.87 15.95
CA ILE A 47 -6.38 2.15 15.96
C ILE A 47 -7.09 1.19 15.00
N PRO A 48 -8.06 0.40 15.47
CA PRO A 48 -8.88 -0.44 14.61
C PRO A 48 -9.64 0.37 13.57
N LEU A 49 -9.69 -0.13 12.33
CA LEU A 49 -10.57 0.37 11.29
C LEU A 49 -11.77 -0.57 11.16
N PHE A 50 -12.96 -0.01 11.09
CA PHE A 50 -14.20 -0.73 10.88
C PHE A 50 -14.75 -0.37 9.49
N PRO A 51 -14.46 -1.19 8.46
CA PRO A 51 -14.79 -0.86 7.09
C PRO A 51 -16.22 -1.26 6.74
N VAL A 52 -17.01 -0.29 6.28
CA VAL A 52 -18.38 -0.49 5.81
C VAL A 52 -18.48 -0.13 4.34
N ASN A 53 -18.88 -1.08 3.54
CA ASN A 53 -19.03 -0.92 2.10
C ASN A 53 -20.32 -0.17 1.74
N LEU A 54 -20.20 0.91 0.97
CA LEU A 54 -21.35 1.69 0.48
C LEU A 54 -21.75 1.35 -0.96
N GLY A 55 -21.05 0.41 -1.61
CA GLY A 55 -21.25 0.08 -3.02
C GLY A 55 -21.16 -1.41 -3.30
N GLY A 56 -20.45 -1.77 -4.37
CA GLY A 56 -20.17 -3.18 -4.68
C GLY A 56 -19.15 -3.80 -3.71
N LEU A 57 -19.32 -5.08 -3.41
CA LEU A 57 -18.45 -5.83 -2.50
C LEU A 57 -16.96 -5.65 -2.86
N GLY A 58 -16.16 -5.21 -1.89
CA GLY A 58 -14.70 -5.10 -2.02
C GLY A 58 -13.97 -6.32 -1.44
N PHE A 59 -12.66 -6.36 -1.63
CA PHE A 59 -11.82 -7.39 -1.02
C PHE A 59 -11.52 -7.09 0.45
N LEU A 60 -11.52 -5.82 0.83
CA LEU A 60 -11.17 -5.35 2.17
C LEU A 60 -12.38 -4.85 2.96
N THR A 61 -13.47 -4.51 2.28
CA THR A 61 -14.69 -3.93 2.87
C THR A 61 -15.81 -4.94 2.75
N ALA A 62 -15.98 -5.81 3.77
CA ALA A 62 -16.95 -6.92 3.75
C ALA A 62 -18.30 -6.58 4.38
N ILE A 63 -18.36 -5.61 5.31
CA ILE A 63 -19.59 -5.24 6.03
C ILE A 63 -20.43 -4.35 5.13
N THR A 64 -21.69 -4.70 4.91
CA THR A 64 -22.63 -3.87 4.15
C THR A 64 -23.28 -2.80 5.04
N LEU A 65 -23.91 -1.80 4.39
CA LEU A 65 -24.59 -0.73 5.14
C LEU A 65 -25.72 -1.27 6.03
N GLU A 66 -26.41 -2.32 5.60
CA GLU A 66 -27.48 -2.97 6.38
C GLU A 66 -26.93 -3.67 7.62
N GLN A 67 -25.71 -4.18 7.56
CA GLN A 67 -25.02 -4.85 8.66
C GLN A 67 -24.31 -3.87 9.62
N LEU A 68 -24.24 -2.57 9.27
CA LEU A 68 -23.46 -1.57 10.02
C LEU A 68 -23.76 -1.60 11.52
N TYR A 69 -25.03 -1.50 11.90
CA TYR A 69 -25.38 -1.37 13.32
C TYR A 69 -25.17 -2.66 14.12
N PRO A 70 -25.64 -3.84 13.66
CA PRO A 70 -25.38 -5.10 14.36
C PRO A 70 -23.89 -5.38 14.53
N GLU A 71 -23.12 -5.25 13.46
CA GLU A 71 -21.69 -5.54 13.48
C GLU A 71 -20.89 -4.51 14.30
N LEU A 72 -21.30 -3.24 14.28
CA LEU A 72 -20.69 -2.21 15.12
C LEU A 72 -20.98 -2.43 16.62
N GLU A 73 -22.16 -2.88 16.97
CA GLU A 73 -22.52 -3.23 18.35
C GLU A 73 -21.64 -4.39 18.84
N CYS A 74 -21.50 -5.46 18.05
CA CYS A 74 -20.57 -6.56 18.33
C CYS A 74 -19.12 -6.07 18.47
N ALA A 75 -18.67 -5.15 17.60
CA ALA A 75 -17.32 -4.60 17.67
C ALA A 75 -17.09 -3.80 18.96
N ILE A 76 -18.04 -2.99 19.38
CA ILE A 76 -17.96 -2.20 20.63
C ILE A 76 -17.99 -3.10 21.86
N CYS A 77 -18.76 -4.20 21.81
CA CYS A 77 -18.81 -5.21 22.88
C CYS A 77 -17.56 -6.11 22.93
N GLY A 78 -16.63 -5.96 21.98
CA GLY A 78 -15.41 -6.77 21.91
C GLY A 78 -15.63 -8.18 21.36
N GLU A 79 -16.75 -8.44 20.70
CA GLU A 79 -17.09 -9.73 20.09
C GLU A 79 -16.49 -9.88 18.68
N HIS A 80 -16.03 -8.78 18.07
CA HIS A 80 -15.32 -8.80 16.78
C HIS A 80 -13.85 -9.12 16.95
N ARG A 81 -13.36 -9.96 16.04
CA ARG A 81 -11.94 -10.25 15.95
C ARG A 81 -11.20 -9.14 15.22
N VAL A 82 -10.29 -8.50 15.92
CA VAL A 82 -9.32 -7.57 15.34
C VAL A 82 -8.23 -8.36 14.60
N VAL A 83 -8.06 -8.15 13.29
CA VAL A 83 -7.08 -8.85 12.45
C VAL A 83 -5.96 -7.88 12.08
N PRO A 84 -4.73 -8.09 12.59
CA PRO A 84 -3.63 -7.20 12.27
C PRO A 84 -3.23 -7.33 10.79
N ARG A 85 -2.91 -6.20 10.16
CA ARG A 85 -2.39 -6.11 8.80
C ARG A 85 -1.04 -5.40 8.81
N ARG A 86 -0.08 -5.93 8.09
CA ARG A 86 1.21 -5.27 7.88
C ARG A 86 1.11 -4.28 6.75
N MET A 87 1.79 -3.17 6.91
CA MET A 87 1.95 -2.16 5.88
C MET A 87 3.38 -2.15 5.34
N LEU A 88 3.60 -1.50 4.23
CA LEU A 88 4.92 -1.16 3.71
C LEU A 88 5.23 0.30 4.02
N HIS A 89 6.44 0.54 4.48
CA HIS A 89 7.05 1.86 4.50
C HIS A 89 7.96 2.00 3.30
N GLY A 90 7.79 3.06 2.51
CA GLY A 90 8.63 3.37 1.36
C GLY A 90 9.25 4.74 1.45
N GLU A 91 10.52 4.84 1.16
CA GLU A 91 11.27 6.11 1.12
C GLU A 91 11.84 6.32 -0.28
N VAL A 92 11.75 7.54 -0.78
CA VAL A 92 12.49 7.97 -1.97
C VAL A 92 13.75 8.70 -1.53
N VAL A 93 14.90 8.17 -1.91
CA VAL A 93 16.21 8.73 -1.58
C VAL A 93 16.87 9.28 -2.84
N ARG A 94 17.15 10.56 -2.84
CA ARG A 94 17.78 11.31 -3.91
C ARG A 94 19.06 11.97 -3.42
N ASN A 95 20.19 11.67 -4.04
CA ASN A 95 21.51 12.20 -3.62
C ASN A 95 21.79 11.98 -2.11
N GLY A 96 21.42 10.80 -1.59
CA GLY A 96 21.62 10.43 -0.18
C GLY A 96 20.68 11.10 0.82
N LYS A 97 19.66 11.82 0.35
CA LYS A 97 18.64 12.46 1.21
C LYS A 97 17.26 11.87 0.91
N THR A 98 16.50 11.58 1.95
CA THR A 98 15.09 11.20 1.81
C THR A 98 14.30 12.42 1.37
N VAL A 99 13.65 12.33 0.20
CA VAL A 99 12.82 13.38 -0.41
C VAL A 99 11.34 13.07 -0.32
N GLY A 100 10.96 11.80 -0.11
CA GLY A 100 9.59 11.35 0.08
C GLY A 100 9.54 10.17 1.05
N SER A 101 8.43 10.07 1.81
CA SER A 101 8.20 8.99 2.77
C SER A 101 6.71 8.63 2.75
N TYR A 102 6.39 7.35 2.64
CA TYR A 102 5.05 6.86 2.34
C TYR A 102 4.74 5.58 3.10
N GLU A 103 3.47 5.40 3.43
CA GLU A 103 2.93 4.16 3.97
C GLU A 103 1.93 3.55 2.97
N ALA A 104 2.00 2.24 2.75
CA ALA A 104 1.10 1.51 1.86
C ALA A 104 0.48 0.31 2.57
N LEU A 105 -0.82 0.13 2.43
CA LEU A 105 -1.50 -1.08 2.87
C LEU A 105 -1.41 -2.19 1.82
N ASN A 106 -1.52 -1.85 0.53
CA ASN A 106 -1.43 -2.81 -0.57
C ASN A 106 -0.03 -2.88 -1.16
N ASP A 107 0.43 -1.80 -1.81
CA ASP A 107 1.63 -1.85 -2.62
C ASP A 107 2.30 -0.48 -2.84
N ILE A 108 3.59 -0.57 -3.15
CA ILE A 108 4.42 0.51 -3.66
C ILE A 108 4.89 0.08 -5.05
N VAL A 109 4.63 0.89 -6.05
CA VAL A 109 4.93 0.58 -7.44
C VAL A 109 5.92 1.59 -8.00
N VAL A 110 7.03 1.11 -8.55
CA VAL A 110 7.91 1.91 -9.40
C VAL A 110 7.56 1.54 -10.84
N GLY A 111 6.96 2.47 -11.57
CA GLY A 111 6.49 2.24 -12.93
C GLY A 111 6.97 3.31 -13.90
N LYS A 112 6.88 3.02 -15.19
CA LYS A 112 7.13 4.00 -16.25
C LYS A 112 6.01 5.01 -16.36
N THR A 113 6.31 6.21 -16.83
CA THR A 113 5.29 7.17 -17.28
C THR A 113 4.63 6.67 -18.58
N GLN A 114 3.45 7.21 -18.94
CA GLN A 114 2.65 6.72 -20.08
C GLN A 114 3.39 6.72 -21.43
N ILE A 115 4.35 7.60 -21.63
CA ILE A 115 5.05 7.79 -22.90
C ILE A 115 6.41 7.06 -22.90
N ALA A 116 6.91 6.64 -21.75
CA ALA A 116 8.22 6.03 -21.62
C ALA A 116 8.28 4.63 -22.24
N ARG A 117 9.47 4.28 -22.74
CA ARG A 117 9.82 2.89 -23.03
C ARG A 117 9.91 2.10 -21.72
N MET A 118 10.13 0.77 -21.81
CA MET A 118 10.45 -0.03 -20.61
C MET A 118 11.61 0.60 -19.85
N ILE A 119 11.56 0.57 -18.55
CA ILE A 119 12.57 1.12 -17.66
C ILE A 119 13.43 -0.01 -17.09
N ASP A 120 14.69 0.30 -16.80
CA ASP A 120 15.59 -0.62 -16.11
C ASP A 120 15.59 -0.28 -14.60
N LEU A 121 15.24 -1.28 -13.78
CA LEU A 121 15.11 -1.19 -12.34
C LEU A 121 16.09 -2.17 -11.67
N GLU A 122 17.22 -1.65 -11.18
CA GLU A 122 18.15 -2.46 -10.39
C GLU A 122 17.55 -2.72 -9.01
N THR A 123 17.45 -3.99 -8.64
CA THR A 123 16.76 -4.40 -7.41
C THR A 123 17.71 -5.17 -6.50
N TYR A 124 17.68 -4.78 -5.23
CA TYR A 124 18.46 -5.39 -4.16
C TYR A 124 17.53 -5.82 -3.03
N VAL A 125 17.89 -6.91 -2.36
CA VAL A 125 17.25 -7.37 -1.12
C VAL A 125 18.34 -7.55 -0.08
N ASP A 126 18.22 -6.89 1.06
CA ASP A 126 19.22 -6.90 2.14
C ASP A 126 20.63 -6.59 1.62
N SER A 127 20.72 -5.56 0.76
CA SER A 127 21.95 -5.11 0.08
C SER A 127 22.55 -6.13 -0.90
N GLN A 128 21.89 -7.25 -1.18
CA GLN A 128 22.31 -8.22 -2.19
C GLN A 128 21.60 -7.97 -3.52
N PHE A 129 22.36 -7.86 -4.59
CA PHE A 129 21.79 -7.70 -5.94
C PHE A 129 20.94 -8.92 -6.32
N VAL A 130 19.70 -8.67 -6.71
CA VAL A 130 18.76 -9.70 -7.16
C VAL A 130 18.69 -9.76 -8.68
N SER A 131 18.37 -8.62 -9.30
CA SER A 131 18.21 -8.53 -10.75
C SER A 131 18.11 -7.07 -11.20
N THR A 132 18.36 -6.85 -12.49
CA THR A 132 17.88 -5.65 -13.20
C THR A 132 16.63 -6.03 -13.98
N PHE A 133 15.50 -5.56 -13.52
CA PHE A 133 14.21 -5.78 -14.20
C PHE A 133 14.04 -4.75 -15.31
N LYS A 134 14.03 -5.22 -16.56
CA LYS A 134 13.60 -4.42 -17.71
C LYS A 134 12.11 -4.65 -17.91
N ALA A 135 11.29 -3.70 -17.49
CA ALA A 135 9.84 -3.89 -17.36
C ALA A 135 9.06 -2.57 -17.50
N ASP A 136 7.75 -2.64 -17.53
CA ASP A 136 6.87 -1.48 -17.39
C ASP A 136 6.84 -0.95 -15.95
N GLY A 137 7.21 -1.79 -14.98
CA GLY A 137 7.33 -1.44 -13.59
C GLY A 137 7.64 -2.62 -12.69
N LEU A 138 7.79 -2.33 -11.40
CA LEU A 138 8.01 -3.31 -10.34
C LEU A 138 7.08 -2.97 -9.17
N ILE A 139 6.34 -3.97 -8.71
CA ILE A 139 5.38 -3.87 -7.60
C ILE A 139 6.02 -4.50 -6.37
N ILE A 140 6.06 -3.78 -5.28
CA ILE A 140 6.38 -4.29 -3.94
C ILE A 140 5.07 -4.34 -3.18
N SER A 141 4.57 -5.53 -2.85
CA SER A 141 3.27 -5.68 -2.22
C SER A 141 3.32 -6.36 -0.87
N THR A 142 2.40 -5.95 0.01
CA THR A 142 2.08 -6.67 1.24
C THR A 142 1.30 -7.96 0.92
N PRO A 143 1.13 -8.88 1.87
CA PRO A 143 0.18 -9.98 1.70
C PRO A 143 -1.25 -9.51 1.44
N THR A 144 -1.68 -8.41 2.05
CA THR A 144 -2.99 -7.78 1.79
C THR A 144 -3.10 -7.32 0.34
N GLY A 145 -2.08 -6.63 -0.18
CA GLY A 145 -2.02 -6.15 -1.55
C GLY A 145 -1.74 -7.24 -2.60
N SER A 146 -1.40 -8.46 -2.17
CA SER A 146 -1.13 -9.57 -3.11
C SER A 146 -2.35 -9.93 -3.98
N THR A 147 -3.56 -9.58 -3.54
CA THR A 147 -4.81 -9.77 -4.30
C THR A 147 -5.22 -8.55 -5.14
N ALA A 148 -4.45 -7.46 -5.08
CA ALA A 148 -4.67 -6.21 -5.82
C ALA A 148 -3.83 -6.18 -7.13
N TYR A 149 -3.05 -5.13 -7.35
CA TYR A 149 -2.28 -4.98 -8.59
C TYR A 149 -1.24 -6.07 -8.80
N SER A 150 -0.62 -6.56 -7.72
CA SER A 150 0.33 -7.68 -7.79
C SER A 150 -0.29 -8.92 -8.42
N LEU A 151 -1.54 -9.28 -8.07
CA LEU A 151 -2.24 -10.42 -8.68
C LEU A 151 -2.42 -10.23 -10.20
N SER A 152 -2.84 -9.04 -10.61
CA SER A 152 -3.03 -8.71 -12.04
C SER A 152 -1.72 -8.78 -12.83
N ALA A 153 -0.58 -8.53 -12.19
CA ALA A 153 0.75 -8.67 -12.76
C ALA A 153 1.31 -10.11 -12.70
N GLY A 154 0.52 -11.08 -12.20
CA GLY A 154 0.92 -12.49 -12.09
C GLY A 154 1.66 -12.84 -10.81
N GLY A 155 1.55 -12.02 -9.77
CA GLY A 155 2.04 -12.30 -8.43
C GLY A 155 1.24 -13.41 -7.73
N PRO A 156 1.83 -14.10 -6.74
CA PRO A 156 1.13 -15.11 -5.96
C PRO A 156 0.14 -14.47 -4.99
N ILE A 157 -0.94 -15.18 -4.68
CA ILE A 157 -1.83 -14.83 -3.56
C ILE A 157 -1.14 -15.23 -2.27
N LEU A 158 -0.95 -14.27 -1.37
CA LEU A 158 -0.43 -14.48 -0.04
C LEU A 158 -1.54 -14.35 1.00
N PHE A 159 -1.58 -15.30 1.94
CA PHE A 159 -2.51 -15.17 3.05
C PHE A 159 -2.11 -13.97 3.93
N PRO A 160 -3.06 -13.11 4.34
CA PRO A 160 -2.76 -11.85 5.02
C PRO A 160 -1.90 -11.92 6.28
N ALA A 161 -1.90 -13.08 6.96
CA ALA A 161 -1.11 -13.29 8.17
C ALA A 161 0.33 -13.77 7.90
N VAL A 162 0.71 -14.02 6.65
CA VAL A 162 2.08 -14.45 6.30
C VAL A 162 3.04 -13.27 6.44
N ALA A 163 4.15 -13.49 7.12
CA ALA A 163 5.22 -12.50 7.31
C ALA A 163 6.12 -12.43 6.05
N ALA A 164 5.62 -11.80 4.98
CA ALA A 164 6.30 -11.76 3.69
C ALA A 164 6.03 -10.44 2.94
N ILE A 165 6.91 -10.13 1.99
CA ILE A 165 6.75 -9.08 0.98
C ILE A 165 6.90 -9.74 -0.39
N CYS A 166 6.07 -9.36 -1.35
CA CYS A 166 6.14 -9.86 -2.72
C CYS A 166 6.69 -8.79 -3.66
N ILE A 167 7.64 -9.18 -4.51
CA ILE A 167 8.23 -8.37 -5.57
C ILE A 167 7.72 -8.91 -6.89
N THR A 168 6.89 -8.14 -7.62
CA THR A 168 6.23 -8.60 -8.84
C THR A 168 6.56 -7.66 -10.01
N PRO A 169 7.28 -8.10 -11.05
CA PRO A 169 7.53 -7.29 -12.24
C PRO A 169 6.26 -7.15 -13.09
N VAL A 170 6.06 -5.96 -13.67
CA VAL A 170 4.95 -5.66 -14.57
C VAL A 170 5.45 -5.75 -16.00
N CYS A 171 4.87 -6.63 -16.82
CA CYS A 171 5.22 -6.83 -18.23
C CYS A 171 6.75 -6.92 -18.47
N PRO A 172 7.50 -7.79 -17.76
CA PRO A 172 8.93 -7.86 -17.93
C PRO A 172 9.30 -8.34 -19.33
N HIS A 173 10.40 -7.78 -19.88
CA HIS A 173 10.88 -8.14 -21.23
C HIS A 173 11.41 -9.58 -21.29
N THR A 174 11.93 -10.10 -20.17
CA THR A 174 12.51 -11.44 -20.11
C THR A 174 11.48 -12.45 -19.59
N LEU A 175 11.29 -13.55 -20.31
CA LEU A 175 10.35 -14.62 -19.96
C LEU A 175 10.74 -15.39 -18.68
N THR A 176 11.96 -15.21 -18.20
CA THR A 176 12.50 -15.87 -16.99
C THR A 176 12.19 -15.12 -15.71
N ASN A 177 11.84 -13.84 -15.79
CA ASN A 177 11.48 -13.05 -14.61
C ASN A 177 10.20 -13.58 -13.97
N ARG A 178 10.26 -13.86 -12.69
CA ARG A 178 9.16 -14.36 -11.87
C ARG A 178 9.00 -13.47 -10.64
N PRO A 179 7.79 -13.39 -10.09
CA PRO A 179 7.60 -12.80 -8.77
C PRO A 179 8.47 -13.51 -7.73
N VAL A 180 9.00 -12.73 -6.82
CA VAL A 180 9.85 -13.20 -5.70
C VAL A 180 9.16 -12.86 -4.40
N VAL A 181 9.10 -13.80 -3.47
CA VAL A 181 8.59 -13.60 -2.13
C VAL A 181 9.77 -13.63 -1.16
N VAL A 182 9.88 -12.60 -0.34
CA VAL A 182 10.94 -12.44 0.66
C VAL A 182 10.33 -12.29 2.05
N PRO A 183 11.08 -12.55 3.13
CA PRO A 183 10.63 -12.27 4.49
C PRO A 183 10.26 -10.78 4.64
N ASP A 184 9.28 -10.48 5.48
CA ASP A 184 8.89 -9.09 5.77
C ASP A 184 9.93 -8.30 6.58
N THR A 185 10.95 -8.99 7.09
CA THR A 185 12.12 -8.37 7.73
C THR A 185 13.13 -7.82 6.72
N SER A 186 12.99 -8.16 5.43
CA SER A 186 13.91 -7.73 4.38
C SER A 186 13.73 -6.27 4.02
N VAL A 187 14.84 -5.63 3.65
CA VAL A 187 14.88 -4.30 3.06
C VAL A 187 15.03 -4.45 1.54
N ILE A 188 14.10 -3.90 0.78
CA ILE A 188 14.10 -3.93 -0.68
C ILE A 188 14.51 -2.56 -1.19
N GLU A 189 15.53 -2.51 -2.04
CA GLU A 189 15.99 -1.29 -2.68
C GLU A 189 15.80 -1.41 -4.19
N ILE A 190 15.20 -0.38 -4.79
CA ILE A 190 15.01 -0.28 -6.25
C ILE A 190 15.69 1.00 -6.71
N ILE A 191 16.64 0.88 -7.63
CA ILE A 191 17.32 2.03 -8.23
C ILE A 191 16.76 2.22 -9.64
N SER A 192 16.18 3.38 -9.90
CA SER A 192 15.67 3.74 -11.22
C SER A 192 16.82 4.13 -12.14
N LYS A 193 16.99 3.40 -13.25
CA LYS A 193 17.92 3.76 -14.33
C LYS A 193 17.19 4.43 -15.50
N ALA A 194 15.95 4.86 -15.27
CA ALA A 194 15.17 5.57 -16.26
C ALA A 194 15.68 7.01 -16.44
N PRO A 195 15.99 7.45 -17.66
CA PRO A 195 16.48 8.81 -17.88
C PRO A 195 15.41 9.86 -17.59
N GLY A 196 15.83 11.00 -17.10
CA GLY A 196 14.94 12.14 -16.85
C GLY A 196 13.86 11.86 -15.80
N LYS A 197 12.58 12.02 -16.19
CA LYS A 197 11.39 11.76 -15.35
C LYS A 197 10.50 10.66 -15.95
N GLU A 198 11.09 9.65 -16.54
CA GLU A 198 10.37 8.57 -17.19
C GLU A 198 9.84 7.52 -16.21
N ALA A 199 10.30 7.53 -14.95
CA ALA A 199 9.79 6.68 -13.87
C ALA A 199 8.92 7.46 -12.89
N TYR A 200 7.99 6.76 -12.27
CA TYR A 200 7.05 7.31 -11.30
C TYR A 200 6.82 6.31 -10.16
N LEU A 201 6.84 6.82 -8.93
CA LEU A 201 6.42 6.06 -7.76
C LEU A 201 4.90 6.21 -7.57
N THR A 202 4.23 5.11 -7.26
CA THR A 202 2.82 5.13 -6.85
C THR A 202 2.63 4.29 -5.60
N VAL A 203 1.80 4.78 -4.69
CA VAL A 203 1.51 4.14 -3.40
C VAL A 203 0.01 3.87 -3.31
N ASP A 204 -0.39 2.61 -3.17
CA ASP A 204 -1.80 2.15 -3.16
C ASP A 204 -2.61 2.70 -4.36
N GLY A 205 -1.97 3.03 -5.48
CA GLY A 205 -2.61 3.64 -6.63
C GLY A 205 -3.19 5.06 -6.41
N GLN A 206 -2.90 5.72 -5.29
CA GLN A 206 -3.56 6.98 -4.90
C GLN A 206 -2.62 8.17 -4.70
N VAL A 207 -1.39 7.89 -4.30
CA VAL A 207 -0.37 8.91 -4.01
C VAL A 207 0.89 8.55 -4.77
N GLY A 208 1.71 9.53 -5.15
CA GLY A 208 2.99 9.24 -5.74
C GLY A 208 3.74 10.47 -6.21
N GLU A 209 4.94 10.25 -6.72
CA GLU A 209 5.82 11.32 -7.19
C GLU A 209 6.70 10.86 -8.37
N PRO A 210 7.18 11.80 -9.21
CA PRO A 210 8.11 11.48 -10.27
C PRO A 210 9.49 11.12 -9.70
N LEU A 211 10.07 10.07 -10.25
CA LEU A 211 11.44 9.64 -10.00
C LEU A 211 12.34 10.17 -11.10
N ILE A 212 13.59 10.47 -10.74
CA ILE A 212 14.65 10.77 -11.69
C ILE A 212 15.66 9.62 -11.71
N GLU A 213 16.57 9.67 -12.68
CA GLU A 213 17.66 8.70 -12.79
C GLU A 213 18.48 8.63 -11.50
N ASP A 214 18.81 7.41 -11.08
CA ASP A 214 19.50 7.07 -9.85
C ASP A 214 18.75 7.37 -8.54
N ASP A 215 17.47 7.77 -8.60
CA ASP A 215 16.64 7.76 -7.41
C ASP A 215 16.53 6.32 -6.88
N ARG A 216 16.63 6.20 -5.57
CA ARG A 216 16.51 4.94 -4.85
C ARG A 216 15.19 4.91 -4.08
N VAL A 217 14.39 3.90 -4.34
CA VAL A 217 13.18 3.59 -3.56
C VAL A 217 13.54 2.49 -2.58
N VAL A 218 13.42 2.76 -1.28
CA VAL A 218 13.70 1.80 -0.21
C VAL A 218 12.38 1.38 0.42
N CYS A 219 12.06 0.09 0.36
CA CYS A 219 10.83 -0.47 0.91
C CYS A 219 11.16 -1.45 2.04
N ARG A 220 10.42 -1.35 3.14
CA ARG A 220 10.48 -2.26 4.29
C ARG A 220 9.11 -2.46 4.89
N SER A 221 8.93 -3.50 5.68
CA SER A 221 7.72 -3.64 6.49
C SER A 221 7.60 -2.48 7.45
N SER A 222 6.41 -1.92 7.55
CA SER A 222 6.07 -0.94 8.57
C SER A 222 5.53 -1.66 9.82
N CYS A 223 5.88 -1.14 10.99
CA CYS A 223 5.38 -1.66 12.28
C CYS A 223 3.89 -1.38 12.50
N LEU A 224 3.19 -0.88 11.50
CA LEU A 224 1.83 -0.42 11.60
C LEU A 224 0.87 -1.55 11.36
N LEU A 225 0.22 -1.94 12.41
CA LEU A 225 -0.84 -2.92 12.42
C LEU A 225 -2.16 -2.19 12.30
N TYR A 226 -2.91 -2.59 11.28
CA TYR A 226 -4.24 -2.14 11.11
C TYR A 226 -5.20 -3.33 11.13
N THR A 227 -6.45 -3.11 11.41
CA THR A 227 -7.41 -4.17 11.67
C THR A 227 -8.72 -3.93 10.97
N SER A 228 -9.33 -4.97 10.50
CA SER A 228 -10.70 -4.98 9.98
C SER A 228 -11.54 -6.00 10.72
#